data_61658658d68956924d1cc6d80cefcde4
#
_entry.id   61658658d68956924d1cc6d80cefcde4
#
_cell.length_a   1.000
_cell.length_b   1.000
_cell.length_c   1.000
_cell.angle_alpha   90.00
_cell.angle_beta   90.00
_cell.angle_gamma   90.00
#
_symmetry.space_group_name_H-M   'P 1'
#
loop_
_entity.id
_entity.type
_entity.pdbx_description
1 polymer ?
#
loop_
_entity_poly.entity_id
_entity_poly.type
_entity_poly.pdbx_seq_one_letter_code
_entity_poly.pdbx_strand_id
1 'polypeptide(L)'
;MLKFSVLFSLILCLVSCVDLSKNNQISELSNLSKRVDNIQQEFELLKKDTISEIIYAMNETSEKIKANIGEDTLTVQIARNLDAYKKIYRKLTSIEAYDEKFLFGSQDIKNSIEKLTNDIQKGSGDREKYNEFLAFEKSKVVELEKLLKDVKKLQSESIETFQKIHPAISSFADQLSAN
;
A
#
# COMPACT_ATOMS: atom_id res chain seq x y z
N MET A 1 -12.12 -26.11 57.33
CA MET A 1 -12.95 -25.71 56.18
C MET A 1 -12.56 -24.37 55.59
N LEU A 2 -12.17 -23.37 56.38
CA LEU A 2 -11.82 -22.01 55.89
C LEU A 2 -10.61 -21.97 54.93
N LYS A 3 -9.55 -22.80 55.20
CA LYS A 3 -8.33 -22.86 54.37
C LYS A 3 -8.53 -23.43 52.98
N PHE A 4 -9.49 -24.32 52.77
CA PHE A 4 -9.84 -24.91 51.49
C PHE A 4 -10.63 -23.93 50.63
N SER A 5 -11.48 -23.09 51.22
CA SER A 5 -12.27 -22.10 50.54
C SER A 5 -11.42 -20.94 49.97
N VAL A 6 -10.36 -20.52 50.71
CA VAL A 6 -9.45 -19.47 50.24
C VAL A 6 -8.55 -19.97 49.12
N LEU A 7 -8.09 -21.22 49.16
CA LEU A 7 -7.28 -21.80 48.09
C LEU A 7 -8.07 -21.97 46.80
N PHE A 8 -9.36 -22.35 46.88
CA PHE A 8 -10.24 -22.49 45.71
C PHE A 8 -10.57 -21.15 45.09
N SER A 9 -10.75 -20.09 45.90
CA SER A 9 -10.97 -18.71 45.37
C SER A 9 -9.74 -18.14 44.68
N LEU A 10 -8.53 -18.47 45.13
CA LEU A 10 -7.28 -18.02 44.52
C LEU A 10 -7.05 -18.65 43.12
N ILE A 11 -7.43 -19.93 42.95
CA ILE A 11 -7.30 -20.66 41.69
C ILE A 11 -8.29 -20.08 40.64
N LEU A 12 -9.49 -19.68 41.03
CA LEU A 12 -10.47 -19.05 40.11
C LEU A 12 -10.01 -17.69 39.57
N CYS A 13 -9.26 -16.90 40.34
CA CYS A 13 -8.72 -15.61 39.89
C CYS A 13 -7.63 -15.78 38.82
N LEU A 14 -6.84 -16.85 38.89
CA LEU A 14 -5.79 -17.07 37.87
C LEU A 14 -6.30 -17.51 36.53
N VAL A 15 -7.40 -18.26 36.47
CA VAL A 15 -8.05 -18.67 35.18
C VAL A 15 -8.70 -17.49 34.51
N SER A 16 -9.29 -16.55 35.24
CA SER A 16 -9.95 -15.37 34.69
C SER A 16 -8.97 -14.39 33.99
N CYS A 17 -7.75 -14.22 34.52
CA CYS A 17 -6.74 -13.36 33.93
C CYS A 17 -6.19 -13.90 32.60
N VAL A 18 -6.03 -15.20 32.47
CA VAL A 18 -5.54 -15.85 31.23
C VAL A 18 -6.56 -15.71 30.10
N ASP A 19 -7.85 -15.84 30.38
CA ASP A 19 -8.93 -15.75 29.39
C ASP A 19 -9.09 -14.30 28.84
N LEU A 20 -8.90 -13.30 29.71
CA LEU A 20 -8.98 -11.89 29.29
C LEU A 20 -7.81 -11.50 28.35
N SER A 21 -6.60 -11.94 28.65
CA SER A 21 -5.43 -11.70 27.79
C SER A 21 -5.60 -12.36 26.43
N LYS A 22 -6.09 -13.59 26.37
CA LYS A 22 -6.37 -14.34 25.16
C LYS A 22 -7.40 -13.60 24.26
N ASN A 23 -8.51 -13.16 24.85
CA ASN A 23 -9.55 -12.44 24.13
C ASN A 23 -9.06 -11.11 23.57
N ASN A 24 -8.22 -10.38 24.32
CA ASN A 24 -7.60 -9.15 23.86
C ASN A 24 -6.66 -9.39 22.67
N GLN A 25 -5.81 -10.42 22.73
CA GLN A 25 -4.91 -10.79 21.64
C GLN A 25 -5.67 -11.16 20.36
N ILE A 26 -6.72 -11.97 20.47
CA ILE A 26 -7.58 -12.34 19.32
C ILE A 26 -8.28 -11.12 18.74
N SER A 27 -8.79 -10.22 19.58
CA SER A 27 -9.42 -8.98 19.14
C SER A 27 -8.43 -8.08 18.39
N GLU A 28 -7.20 -7.97 18.89
CA GLU A 28 -6.16 -7.18 18.23
C GLU A 28 -5.77 -7.79 16.87
N LEU A 29 -5.60 -9.10 16.77
CA LEU A 29 -5.35 -9.80 15.50
C LEU A 29 -6.50 -9.61 14.50
N SER A 30 -7.75 -9.68 14.96
CA SER A 30 -8.91 -9.39 14.12
C SER A 30 -8.89 -7.95 13.57
N ASN A 31 -8.49 -6.99 14.40
CA ASN A 31 -8.34 -5.60 13.96
C ASN A 31 -7.19 -5.43 12.95
N LEU A 32 -6.07 -6.14 13.15
CA LEU A 32 -4.96 -6.14 12.18
C LEU A 32 -5.40 -6.72 10.83
N SER A 33 -6.14 -7.83 10.83
CA SER A 33 -6.69 -8.42 9.59
C SER A 33 -7.57 -7.44 8.83
N LYS A 34 -8.49 -6.75 9.52
CA LYS A 34 -9.34 -5.71 8.92
C LYS A 34 -8.54 -4.55 8.33
N ARG A 35 -7.45 -4.14 9.01
CA ARG A 35 -6.57 -3.10 8.48
C ARG A 35 -5.89 -3.54 7.18
N VAL A 36 -5.44 -4.80 7.09
CA VAL A 36 -4.88 -5.36 5.85
C VAL A 36 -5.91 -5.36 4.73
N ASP A 37 -7.16 -5.76 5.01
CA ASP A 37 -8.27 -5.71 4.03
C ASP A 37 -8.50 -4.28 3.51
N ASN A 38 -8.53 -3.30 4.41
CA ASN A 38 -8.71 -1.90 4.05
C ASN A 38 -7.56 -1.38 3.19
N ILE A 39 -6.31 -1.72 3.54
CA ILE A 39 -5.12 -1.34 2.76
C ILE A 39 -5.21 -1.90 1.34
N GLN A 40 -5.58 -3.17 1.22
CA GLN A 40 -5.72 -3.83 -0.08
C GLN A 40 -6.82 -3.16 -0.92
N GLN A 41 -7.98 -2.91 -0.32
CA GLN A 41 -9.09 -2.23 -0.98
C GLN A 41 -8.71 -0.81 -1.42
N GLU A 42 -8.04 -0.04 -0.55
CA GLU A 42 -7.58 1.31 -0.89
C GLU A 42 -6.55 1.30 -2.01
N PHE A 43 -5.65 0.32 -2.03
CA PHE A 43 -4.67 0.17 -3.10
C PHE A 43 -5.35 -0.15 -4.44
N GLU A 44 -6.34 -1.06 -4.46
CA GLU A 44 -7.11 -1.37 -5.67
C GLU A 44 -7.87 -0.16 -6.21
N LEU A 45 -8.34 0.73 -5.36
CA LEU A 45 -8.99 1.99 -5.77
C LEU A 45 -8.00 2.98 -6.39
N LEU A 46 -6.72 2.96 -5.99
CA LEU A 46 -5.70 3.84 -6.58
C LEU A 46 -5.38 3.50 -8.03
N LYS A 47 -5.51 2.23 -8.43
CA LYS A 47 -5.17 1.74 -9.77
C LYS A 47 -6.15 2.13 -10.85
N LYS A 48 -7.39 2.49 -10.50
CA LYS A 48 -8.47 2.61 -11.48
C LYS A 48 -8.33 3.85 -12.37
N ASP A 49 -8.49 3.58 -13.64
CA ASP A 49 -8.79 4.48 -14.75
C ASP A 49 -7.83 5.67 -14.95
N THR A 50 -7.66 6.55 -13.96
CA THR A 50 -6.90 7.79 -14.11
C THR A 50 -5.42 7.58 -14.49
N ILE A 51 -4.74 6.57 -13.93
CA ILE A 51 -3.32 6.30 -14.24
C ILE A 51 -3.19 5.80 -15.68
N SER A 52 -4.04 4.85 -16.08
CA SER A 52 -4.02 4.26 -17.40
C SER A 52 -4.34 5.31 -18.48
N GLU A 53 -5.31 6.19 -18.23
CA GLU A 53 -5.65 7.29 -19.11
C GLU A 53 -4.50 8.29 -19.27
N ILE A 54 -3.83 8.65 -18.16
CA ILE A 54 -2.67 9.53 -18.18
C ILE A 54 -1.52 8.90 -18.97
N ILE A 55 -1.19 7.63 -18.70
CA ILE A 55 -0.13 6.89 -19.42
C ILE A 55 -0.44 6.83 -20.90
N TYR A 56 -1.69 6.56 -21.27
CA TYR A 56 -2.12 6.56 -22.67
C TYR A 56 -1.92 7.93 -23.34
N ALA A 57 -2.42 9.00 -22.71
CA ALA A 57 -2.26 10.37 -23.22
C ALA A 57 -0.78 10.78 -23.35
N MET A 58 0.06 10.35 -22.39
CA MET A 58 1.50 10.59 -22.44
C MET A 58 2.17 9.86 -23.59
N ASN A 59 1.79 8.61 -23.84
CA ASN A 59 2.33 7.83 -24.94
C ASN A 59 1.93 8.42 -26.30
N GLU A 60 0.64 8.73 -26.48
CA GLU A 60 0.15 9.35 -27.72
C GLU A 60 0.88 10.66 -28.03
N THR A 61 0.99 11.53 -27.04
CA THR A 61 1.69 12.82 -27.19
C THR A 61 3.19 12.61 -27.49
N SER A 62 3.83 11.67 -26.85
CA SER A 62 5.25 11.36 -27.05
C SER A 62 5.51 10.80 -28.44
N GLU A 63 4.64 9.95 -28.97
CA GLU A 63 4.77 9.41 -30.32
C GLU A 63 4.57 10.51 -31.40
N LYS A 64 3.60 11.42 -31.21
CA LYS A 64 3.44 12.58 -32.08
C LYS A 64 4.71 13.43 -32.13
N ILE A 65 5.31 13.71 -30.99
CA ILE A 65 6.56 14.49 -30.92
C ILE A 65 7.70 13.76 -31.62
N LYS A 66 7.91 12.47 -31.34
CA LYS A 66 9.00 11.67 -31.96
C LYS A 66 8.87 11.62 -33.49
N ALA A 67 7.66 11.52 -34.00
CA ALA A 67 7.41 11.42 -35.45
C ALA A 67 7.69 12.71 -36.21
N ASN A 68 7.59 13.89 -35.55
CA ASN A 68 7.58 15.18 -36.25
C ASN A 68 8.68 16.14 -35.75
N ILE A 69 9.54 15.74 -34.78
CA ILE A 69 10.56 16.62 -34.24
C ILE A 69 11.75 16.75 -35.21
N GLY A 70 12.12 18.00 -35.59
CA GLY A 70 13.33 18.33 -36.30
C GLY A 70 14.47 18.76 -35.37
N GLU A 71 15.70 18.87 -35.91
CA GLU A 71 16.92 19.10 -35.09
C GLU A 71 16.91 20.42 -34.30
N ASP A 72 16.20 21.48 -34.77
CA ASP A 72 16.24 22.83 -34.15
C ASP A 72 14.91 23.27 -33.49
N THR A 73 14.02 22.34 -33.17
CA THR A 73 12.65 22.69 -32.77
C THR A 73 12.42 22.87 -31.27
N LEU A 74 13.41 22.53 -30.41
CA LEU A 74 13.22 22.49 -28.96
C LEU A 74 13.63 23.79 -28.26
N THR A 75 12.66 24.48 -27.66
CA THR A 75 12.96 25.53 -26.68
C THR A 75 13.42 24.88 -25.35
N VAL A 76 14.22 25.64 -24.56
CA VAL A 76 14.69 25.19 -23.23
C VAL A 76 13.51 24.81 -22.31
N GLN A 77 12.39 25.54 -22.41
CA GLN A 77 11.20 25.26 -21.60
C GLN A 77 10.53 23.93 -22.00
N ILE A 78 10.39 23.68 -23.28
CA ILE A 78 9.82 22.41 -23.78
C ILE A 78 10.73 21.24 -23.40
N ALA A 79 12.04 21.38 -23.54
CA ALA A 79 13.01 20.34 -23.13
C ALA A 79 12.85 19.98 -21.63
N ARG A 80 12.72 20.98 -20.74
CA ARG A 80 12.48 20.77 -19.30
C ARG A 80 11.13 20.06 -19.06
N ASN A 81 10.08 20.45 -19.74
CA ASN A 81 8.77 19.83 -19.63
C ASN A 81 8.80 18.36 -20.09
N LEU A 82 9.49 18.06 -21.19
CA LEU A 82 9.67 16.68 -21.68
C LEU A 82 10.45 15.81 -20.68
N ASP A 83 11.47 16.38 -20.03
CA ASP A 83 12.22 15.68 -18.98
C ASP A 83 11.34 15.37 -17.75
N ALA A 84 10.53 16.33 -17.31
CA ALA A 84 9.55 16.12 -16.25
C ALA A 84 8.50 15.07 -16.67
N TYR A 85 8.05 15.10 -17.92
CA TYR A 85 7.12 14.14 -18.50
C TYR A 85 7.64 12.70 -18.44
N LYS A 86 8.89 12.48 -18.86
CA LYS A 86 9.56 11.17 -18.73
C LYS A 86 9.64 10.70 -17.27
N LYS A 87 9.91 11.61 -16.33
CA LYS A 87 9.97 11.26 -14.89
C LYS A 87 8.60 10.86 -14.36
N ILE A 88 7.54 11.56 -14.72
CA ILE A 88 6.16 11.21 -14.36
C ILE A 88 5.81 9.84 -14.93
N TYR A 89 6.05 9.61 -16.21
CA TYR A 89 5.78 8.32 -16.86
C TYR A 89 6.41 7.15 -16.09
N ARG A 90 7.70 7.25 -15.77
CA ARG A 90 8.41 6.23 -14.99
C ARG A 90 7.81 6.03 -13.59
N LYS A 91 7.39 7.12 -12.94
CA LYS A 91 6.75 7.04 -11.63
C LYS A 91 5.40 6.33 -11.71
N LEU A 92 4.56 6.68 -12.67
CA LEU A 92 3.24 6.08 -12.83
C LEU A 92 3.31 4.61 -13.24
N THR A 93 4.18 4.25 -14.18
CA THR A 93 4.39 2.84 -14.56
C THR A 93 4.99 2.02 -13.43
N SER A 94 5.78 2.63 -12.52
CA SER A 94 6.30 1.92 -11.36
C SER A 94 5.22 1.55 -10.33
N ILE A 95 4.04 2.18 -10.37
CA ILE A 95 2.93 1.86 -9.46
C ILE A 95 2.45 0.42 -9.71
N GLU A 96 2.45 -0.05 -10.96
CA GLU A 96 2.12 -1.44 -11.29
C GLU A 96 3.05 -2.45 -10.62
N ALA A 97 4.33 -2.09 -10.43
CA ALA A 97 5.28 -2.96 -9.73
C ALA A 97 4.98 -3.14 -8.22
N TYR A 98 4.12 -2.29 -7.65
CA TYR A 98 3.65 -2.47 -6.27
C TYR A 98 2.53 -3.49 -6.14
N ASP A 99 1.89 -3.91 -7.25
CA ASP A 99 0.78 -4.88 -7.24
C ASP A 99 1.16 -6.18 -6.56
N GLU A 100 2.27 -6.75 -6.97
CA GLU A 100 2.77 -7.99 -6.38
C GLU A 100 3.08 -7.80 -4.89
N LYS A 101 3.69 -6.66 -4.51
CA LYS A 101 4.02 -6.37 -3.11
C LYS A 101 2.77 -6.25 -2.24
N PHE A 102 1.71 -5.59 -2.74
CA PHE A 102 0.46 -5.49 -2.00
C PHE A 102 -0.30 -6.80 -1.98
N LEU A 103 -0.37 -7.52 -3.09
CA LEU A 103 -1.07 -8.79 -3.17
C LEU A 103 -0.40 -9.85 -2.28
N PHE A 104 0.88 -10.13 -2.52
CA PHE A 104 1.60 -11.16 -1.77
C PHE A 104 1.86 -10.75 -0.31
N GLY A 105 2.23 -9.48 -0.08
CA GLY A 105 2.44 -8.96 1.27
C GLY A 105 1.18 -9.02 2.13
N SER A 106 0.03 -8.61 1.59
CA SER A 106 -1.25 -8.70 2.28
C SER A 106 -1.64 -10.14 2.58
N GLN A 107 -1.48 -11.06 1.61
CA GLN A 107 -1.82 -12.46 1.78
C GLN A 107 -0.91 -13.13 2.82
N ASP A 108 0.39 -12.86 2.81
CA ASP A 108 1.33 -13.39 3.79
C ASP A 108 0.99 -12.93 5.22
N ILE A 109 0.72 -11.64 5.39
CA ILE A 109 0.33 -11.07 6.68
C ILE A 109 -0.99 -11.70 7.16
N LYS A 110 -2.00 -11.85 6.30
CA LYS A 110 -3.27 -12.49 6.66
C LYS A 110 -3.10 -13.94 7.09
N ASN A 111 -2.31 -14.71 6.36
CA ASN A 111 -2.02 -16.10 6.69
C ASN A 111 -1.30 -16.21 8.05
N SER A 112 -0.34 -15.32 8.31
CA SER A 112 0.38 -15.26 9.59
C SER A 112 -0.56 -14.90 10.76
N ILE A 113 -1.43 -13.91 10.57
CA ILE A 113 -2.44 -13.49 11.55
C ILE A 113 -3.41 -14.64 11.84
N GLU A 114 -3.90 -15.33 10.82
CA GLU A 114 -4.80 -16.47 10.98
C GLU A 114 -4.13 -17.59 11.75
N LYS A 115 -2.90 -17.95 11.40
CA LYS A 115 -2.12 -18.97 12.11
C LYS A 115 -1.93 -18.61 13.59
N LEU A 116 -1.49 -17.39 13.88
CA LEU A 116 -1.31 -16.92 15.26
C LEU A 116 -2.63 -16.91 16.03
N THR A 117 -3.73 -16.51 15.40
CA THR A 117 -5.06 -16.55 15.99
C THR A 117 -5.46 -17.97 16.38
N ASN A 118 -5.25 -18.94 15.49
CA ASN A 118 -5.53 -20.36 15.75
C ASN A 118 -4.66 -20.90 16.88
N ASP A 119 -3.37 -20.54 16.94
CA ASP A 119 -2.47 -20.97 18.00
C ASP A 119 -2.90 -20.43 19.37
N ILE A 120 -3.27 -19.16 19.45
CA ILE A 120 -3.80 -18.53 20.66
C ILE A 120 -5.12 -19.19 21.08
N GLN A 121 -6.04 -19.43 20.13
CA GLN A 121 -7.33 -20.06 20.43
C GLN A 121 -7.19 -21.46 21.00
N LYS A 122 -6.29 -22.26 20.42
CA LYS A 122 -6.02 -23.64 20.86
C LYS A 122 -5.07 -23.71 22.05
N GLY A 123 -4.37 -22.61 22.36
CA GLY A 123 -3.30 -22.56 23.35
C GLY A 123 -2.12 -23.43 22.94
N SER A 124 -1.83 -23.53 21.64
CA SER A 124 -0.76 -24.34 21.05
C SER A 124 0.45 -23.48 20.72
N GLY A 125 1.64 -24.07 20.72
CA GLY A 125 2.89 -23.37 20.45
C GLY A 125 3.49 -22.68 21.68
N ASP A 126 4.36 -21.69 21.46
CA ASP A 126 5.09 -20.96 22.50
C ASP A 126 4.23 -19.80 23.04
N ARG A 127 3.42 -20.09 24.05
CA ARG A 127 2.45 -19.12 24.63
C ARG A 127 3.12 -17.89 25.23
N GLU A 128 4.34 -18.01 25.72
CA GLU A 128 5.08 -16.90 26.34
C GLU A 128 5.45 -15.85 25.30
N LYS A 129 5.54 -16.25 24.02
CA LYS A 129 5.88 -15.38 22.89
C LYS A 129 4.70 -14.83 22.12
N TYR A 130 3.46 -15.12 22.48
CA TYR A 130 2.31 -14.61 21.72
C TYR A 130 2.30 -13.08 21.60
N ASN A 131 2.73 -12.36 22.63
CA ASN A 131 2.82 -10.90 22.56
C ASN A 131 3.92 -10.43 21.62
N GLU A 132 5.05 -11.14 21.53
CA GLU A 132 6.12 -10.84 20.57
C GLU A 132 5.65 -11.09 19.14
N PHE A 133 4.97 -12.21 18.90
CA PHE A 133 4.40 -12.54 17.58
C PHE A 133 3.33 -11.53 17.16
N LEU A 134 2.47 -11.13 18.08
CA LEU A 134 1.47 -10.10 17.85
C LEU A 134 2.11 -8.74 17.48
N ALA A 135 3.16 -8.34 18.23
CA ALA A 135 3.91 -7.12 17.94
C ALA A 135 4.59 -7.18 16.56
N PHE A 136 5.10 -8.36 16.18
CA PHE A 136 5.70 -8.58 14.88
C PHE A 136 4.67 -8.45 13.73
N GLU A 137 3.49 -9.08 13.86
CA GLU A 137 2.42 -8.92 12.87
C GLU A 137 1.95 -7.47 12.76
N LYS A 138 1.84 -6.77 13.88
CA LYS A 138 1.53 -5.34 13.91
C LYS A 138 2.56 -4.50 13.15
N SER A 139 3.85 -4.80 13.28
CA SER A 139 4.90 -4.09 12.55
C SER A 139 4.78 -4.27 11.03
N LYS A 140 4.47 -5.48 10.55
CA LYS A 140 4.24 -5.74 9.12
C LYS A 140 3.04 -4.94 8.57
N VAL A 141 1.94 -4.87 9.33
CA VAL A 141 0.78 -4.07 8.92
C VAL A 141 1.13 -2.59 8.83
N VAL A 142 1.90 -2.06 9.80
CA VAL A 142 2.37 -0.66 9.77
C VAL A 142 3.29 -0.38 8.57
N GLU A 143 4.15 -1.32 8.20
CA GLU A 143 4.98 -1.20 7.00
C GLU A 143 4.14 -1.18 5.72
N LEU A 144 3.10 -2.01 5.64
CA LEU A 144 2.19 -2.04 4.50
C LEU A 144 1.37 -0.73 4.39
N GLU A 145 0.92 -0.16 5.52
CA GLU A 145 0.27 1.16 5.56
C GLU A 145 1.19 2.27 5.08
N LYS A 146 2.45 2.24 5.51
CA LYS A 146 3.46 3.20 5.05
C LYS A 146 3.66 3.10 3.55
N LEU A 147 3.77 1.88 3.02
CA LEU A 147 3.91 1.65 1.59
C LEU A 147 2.71 2.23 0.82
N LEU A 148 1.47 1.99 1.28
CA LEU A 148 0.27 2.56 0.68
C LEU A 148 0.31 4.09 0.67
N LYS A 149 0.71 4.71 1.77
CA LYS A 149 0.85 6.16 1.88
C LYS A 149 1.88 6.71 0.88
N ASP A 150 3.01 6.03 0.71
CA ASP A 150 4.06 6.43 -0.21
C ASP A 150 3.58 6.31 -1.68
N VAL A 151 2.85 5.26 -2.03
CA VAL A 151 2.25 5.10 -3.36
C VAL A 151 1.18 6.16 -3.64
N LYS A 152 0.30 6.46 -2.67
CA LYS A 152 -0.69 7.54 -2.78
C LYS A 152 -0.03 8.89 -3.08
N LYS A 153 1.03 9.20 -2.34
CA LYS A 153 1.81 10.42 -2.53
C LYS A 153 2.45 10.47 -3.92
N LEU A 154 3.08 9.37 -4.33
CA LEU A 154 3.69 9.24 -5.66
C LEU A 154 2.67 9.50 -6.78
N GLN A 155 1.48 8.92 -6.66
CA GLN A 155 0.39 9.08 -7.62
C GLN A 155 -0.09 10.54 -7.66
N SER A 156 -0.43 11.12 -6.50
CA SER A 156 -0.97 12.49 -6.45
C SER A 156 0.00 13.52 -7.00
N GLU A 157 1.29 13.46 -6.62
CA GLU A 157 2.34 14.35 -7.14
C GLU A 157 2.54 14.19 -8.66
N SER A 158 2.42 12.96 -9.17
CA SER A 158 2.56 12.68 -10.59
C SER A 158 1.38 13.21 -11.40
N ILE A 159 0.15 13.04 -10.90
CA ILE A 159 -1.06 13.56 -11.53
C ILE A 159 -1.03 15.11 -11.55
N GLU A 160 -0.71 15.74 -10.42
CA GLU A 160 -0.61 17.21 -10.34
C GLU A 160 0.43 17.75 -11.33
N THR A 161 1.60 17.13 -11.38
CA THR A 161 2.65 17.54 -12.31
C THR A 161 2.22 17.34 -13.76
N PHE A 162 1.57 16.21 -14.08
CA PHE A 162 1.02 15.95 -15.41
C PHE A 162 0.02 17.02 -15.82
N GLN A 163 -0.96 17.32 -14.99
CA GLN A 163 -1.97 18.34 -15.26
C GLN A 163 -1.36 19.71 -15.54
N LYS A 164 -0.26 20.04 -14.87
CA LYS A 164 0.44 21.32 -15.05
C LYS A 164 1.21 21.42 -16.37
N ILE A 165 1.85 20.33 -16.82
CA ILE A 165 2.77 20.40 -17.97
C ILE A 165 2.20 19.81 -19.26
N HIS A 166 1.24 18.87 -19.18
CA HIS A 166 0.67 18.20 -20.34
C HIS A 166 0.06 19.16 -21.38
N PRO A 167 -0.71 20.20 -21.00
CA PRO A 167 -1.28 21.11 -21.99
C PRO A 167 -0.23 21.77 -22.90
N ALA A 168 0.92 22.17 -22.33
CA ALA A 168 1.99 22.78 -23.09
C ALA A 168 2.70 21.77 -24.03
N ILE A 169 2.87 20.53 -23.57
CA ILE A 169 3.51 19.46 -24.35
C ILE A 169 2.57 18.99 -25.48
N SER A 170 1.28 18.85 -25.19
CA SER A 170 0.27 18.47 -26.20
C SER A 170 0.15 19.55 -27.29
N SER A 171 0.06 20.84 -26.91
CA SER A 171 0.06 21.94 -27.87
C SER A 171 1.32 21.96 -28.75
N PHE A 172 2.48 21.66 -28.16
CA PHE A 172 3.72 21.58 -28.94
C PHE A 172 3.70 20.38 -29.89
N ALA A 173 3.19 19.22 -29.48
CA ALA A 173 3.04 18.06 -30.36
C ALA A 173 2.12 18.33 -31.54
N ASP A 174 1.00 19.03 -31.31
CA ASP A 174 0.04 19.39 -32.36
C ASP A 174 0.63 20.41 -33.35
N GLN A 175 1.41 21.38 -32.87
CA GLN A 175 2.14 22.34 -33.75
C GLN A 175 3.17 21.65 -34.65
N LEU A 176 3.90 20.65 -34.11
CA LEU A 176 4.85 19.86 -34.90
C LEU A 176 4.16 19.03 -36.00
N SER A 177 2.94 18.55 -35.74
CA SER A 177 2.18 17.73 -36.68
C SER A 177 1.49 18.55 -37.77
N ALA A 178 1.38 19.87 -37.60
CA ALA A 178 0.75 20.79 -38.56
C ALA A 178 1.72 21.39 -39.59
N ASN A 179 3.03 21.22 -39.36
CA ASN A 179 4.11 21.68 -40.25
C ASN A 179 4.68 20.51 -41.06
#